data_55776ff7fb0af407dc3e47bcf5b59f71
#
_entry.id   55776ff7fb0af407dc3e47bcf5b59f71
#
_cell.length_a   1.000
_cell.length_b   1.000
_cell.length_c   1.000
_cell.angle_alpha   90.00
_cell.angle_beta   90.00
_cell.angle_gamma   90.00
#
_symmetry.space_group_name_H-M   'P 1'
#
loop_
_entity.id
_entity.type
_entity.pdbx_description
1 polymer ?
#
loop_
_entity_poly.entity_id
_entity_poly.type
_entity_poly.pdbx_seq_one_letter_code
_entity_poly.pdbx_strand_id
1 'polypeptide(L)'
;MPPDQLLRRTFELCEDFAAARRMLETTPVARPVIYVLTGCAPSQRCVIERTETAFTTREDETSAANDWVPCRPGWEGRIGTHRFLTSSFADAAGYSRARRETLDRWNGACAAANFDWVQEPVLNPYTRLAVAMCPAAGILRTVGYDRNGGPLPEPVTAMCEIALTPAS
;
A
#
# COMPACT_ATOMS: atom_id res chain seq x y z
N MET A 1 -7.82 15.54 -11.00
CA MET A 1 -6.46 15.74 -10.44
C MET A 1 -5.68 14.43 -10.52
N PRO A 2 -4.39 14.40 -10.85
CA PRO A 2 -3.57 13.18 -10.72
C PRO A 2 -3.60 12.62 -9.29
N PRO A 3 -3.70 11.29 -9.10
CA PRO A 3 -3.77 10.67 -7.77
C PRO A 3 -2.63 11.06 -6.83
N ASP A 4 -1.42 11.14 -7.36
CA ASP A 4 -0.21 11.49 -6.59
C ASP A 4 -0.26 12.94 -6.07
N GLN A 5 -0.79 13.87 -6.88
CA GLN A 5 -1.01 15.25 -6.46
C GLN A 5 -2.11 15.36 -5.41
N LEU A 6 -3.18 14.57 -5.53
CA LEU A 6 -4.21 14.53 -4.50
C LEU A 6 -3.64 14.04 -3.18
N LEU A 7 -2.86 12.95 -3.20
CA LEU A 7 -2.22 12.41 -2.01
C LEU A 7 -1.33 13.47 -1.33
N ARG A 8 -0.47 14.13 -2.12
CA ARG A 8 0.38 15.20 -1.60
C ARG A 8 -0.43 16.33 -0.96
N ARG A 9 -1.46 16.84 -1.66
CA ARG A 9 -2.32 17.90 -1.12
C ARG A 9 -3.05 17.49 0.15
N THR A 10 -3.43 16.21 0.26
CA THR A 10 -4.06 15.69 1.46
C THR A 10 -3.12 15.86 2.66
N PHE A 11 -1.85 15.50 2.54
CA PHE A 11 -0.88 15.69 3.63
C PHE A 11 -0.52 17.15 3.88
N GLU A 12 -0.64 18.03 2.90
CA GLU A 12 -0.36 19.46 3.07
C GLU A 12 -1.53 20.23 3.72
N LEU A 13 -2.78 19.77 3.55
CA LEU A 13 -3.97 20.55 3.89
C LEU A 13 -4.86 19.93 4.98
N CYS A 14 -4.74 18.63 5.25
CA CYS A 14 -5.60 17.96 6.21
C CYS A 14 -4.89 17.83 7.57
N GLU A 15 -5.52 18.28 8.60
CA GLU A 15 -4.98 18.28 9.97
C GLU A 15 -5.25 16.94 10.69
N ASP A 16 -6.24 16.16 10.21
CA ASP A 16 -6.63 14.92 10.85
C ASP A 16 -7.01 13.83 9.86
N PHE A 17 -7.15 12.61 10.38
CA PHE A 17 -7.51 11.41 9.61
C PHE A 17 -8.86 11.55 8.89
N ALA A 18 -9.87 12.16 9.54
CA ALA A 18 -11.21 12.27 8.96
C ALA A 18 -11.23 13.24 7.78
N ALA A 19 -10.52 14.35 7.89
CA ALA A 19 -10.35 15.33 6.81
C ALA A 19 -9.57 14.71 5.64
N ALA A 20 -8.47 14.01 5.93
CA ALA A 20 -7.66 13.31 4.93
C ALA A 20 -8.48 12.25 4.18
N ARG A 21 -9.20 11.39 4.91
CA ARG A 21 -10.10 10.40 4.34
C ARG A 21 -11.12 11.03 3.41
N ARG A 22 -11.85 12.03 3.88
CA ARG A 22 -12.89 12.72 3.10
C ARG A 22 -12.31 13.32 1.82
N MET A 23 -11.16 13.94 1.91
CA MET A 23 -10.50 14.53 0.74
C MET A 23 -10.11 13.46 -0.29
N LEU A 24 -9.56 12.33 0.14
CA LEU A 24 -9.23 11.21 -0.71
C LEU A 24 -10.46 10.53 -1.30
N GLU A 25 -11.57 10.46 -0.57
CA GLU A 25 -12.83 9.87 -1.02
C GLU A 25 -13.56 10.72 -2.06
N THR A 26 -13.60 12.03 -1.89
CA THR A 26 -14.54 12.88 -2.62
C THR A 26 -13.92 13.69 -3.76
N THR A 27 -12.62 13.98 -3.70
CA THR A 27 -11.98 14.77 -4.77
C THR A 27 -11.83 13.95 -6.05
N PRO A 28 -12.33 14.39 -7.21
CA PRO A 28 -12.19 13.67 -8.48
C PRO A 28 -10.72 13.46 -8.86
N VAL A 29 -10.40 12.23 -9.29
CA VAL A 29 -9.05 11.84 -9.74
C VAL A 29 -9.04 11.57 -11.24
N ALA A 30 -7.89 11.75 -11.87
CA ALA A 30 -7.73 11.59 -13.32
C ALA A 30 -7.66 10.12 -13.78
N ARG A 31 -7.43 9.20 -12.84
CA ARG A 31 -7.35 7.76 -13.08
C ARG A 31 -7.65 6.99 -11.80
N PRO A 32 -8.05 5.72 -11.89
CA PRO A 32 -8.28 4.89 -10.73
C PRO A 32 -7.03 4.71 -9.87
N VAL A 33 -7.26 4.56 -8.56
CA VAL A 33 -6.19 4.40 -7.57
C VAL A 33 -6.73 3.68 -6.32
N ILE A 34 -5.85 3.00 -5.60
CA ILE A 34 -6.11 2.47 -4.27
C ILE A 34 -5.23 3.24 -3.29
N TYR A 35 -5.84 3.88 -2.32
CA TYR A 35 -5.15 4.51 -1.20
C TYR A 35 -5.26 3.64 0.05
N VAL A 36 -4.17 3.48 0.76
CA VAL A 36 -4.16 2.94 2.13
C VAL A 36 -3.86 4.11 3.06
N LEU A 37 -4.79 4.41 3.95
CA LEU A 37 -4.67 5.50 4.90
C LEU A 37 -4.63 4.96 6.32
N THR A 38 -3.65 5.41 7.10
CA THR A 38 -3.47 5.05 8.51
C THR A 38 -3.25 6.32 9.33
N GLY A 39 -3.93 6.43 10.46
CA GLY A 39 -3.76 7.51 11.43
C GLY A 39 -3.10 7.04 12.72
N CYS A 40 -3.21 7.86 13.77
CA CYS A 40 -2.54 7.62 15.05
C CYS A 40 -3.36 6.75 16.02
N ALA A 41 -4.67 6.61 15.83
CA ALA A 41 -5.50 5.72 16.65
C ALA A 41 -5.71 4.35 15.98
N PRO A 42 -5.89 3.26 16.74
CA PRO A 42 -6.08 1.91 16.19
C PRO A 42 -7.24 1.78 15.19
N SER A 43 -8.30 2.57 15.36
CA SER A 43 -9.46 2.61 14.46
C SER A 43 -9.23 3.48 13.21
N GLN A 44 -8.15 4.24 13.16
CA GLN A 44 -7.83 5.14 12.05
C GLN A 44 -7.03 4.40 10.97
N ARG A 45 -7.71 3.49 10.27
CA ARG A 45 -7.14 2.77 9.12
C ARG A 45 -8.23 2.47 8.10
N CYS A 46 -7.94 2.62 6.84
CA CYS A 46 -8.85 2.23 5.77
C CYS A 46 -8.12 2.02 4.44
N VAL A 47 -8.79 1.31 3.54
CA VAL A 47 -8.42 1.23 2.13
C VAL A 47 -9.51 1.92 1.33
N ILE A 48 -9.13 2.91 0.54
CA ILE A 48 -10.02 3.69 -0.31
C ILE A 48 -9.75 3.30 -1.76
N GLU A 49 -10.69 2.60 -2.36
CA GLU A 49 -10.64 2.18 -3.76
C GLU A 49 -11.39 3.20 -4.61
N ARG A 50 -10.70 3.84 -5.55
CA ARG A 50 -11.21 4.95 -6.32
C ARG A 50 -11.29 4.64 -7.81
N THR A 51 -12.44 4.97 -8.40
CA THR A 51 -12.52 5.35 -9.81
C THR A 51 -12.36 6.87 -9.94
N GLU A 52 -12.52 7.42 -11.12
CA GLU A 52 -12.38 8.86 -11.37
C GLU A 52 -13.34 9.70 -10.53
N THR A 53 -14.55 9.20 -10.31
CA THR A 53 -15.64 9.93 -9.65
C THR A 53 -16.34 9.19 -8.52
N ALA A 54 -16.06 7.90 -8.34
CA ALA A 54 -16.67 7.08 -7.29
C ALA A 54 -15.61 6.48 -6.37
N PHE A 55 -16.03 6.03 -5.19
CA PHE A 55 -15.17 5.36 -4.23
C PHE A 55 -15.90 4.24 -3.48
N THR A 56 -15.12 3.34 -2.92
CA THR A 56 -15.52 2.37 -1.91
C THR A 56 -14.45 2.35 -0.83
N THR A 57 -14.84 2.47 0.43
CA THR A 57 -13.90 2.45 1.56
C THR A 57 -14.12 1.19 2.38
N ARG A 58 -13.02 0.47 2.68
CA ARG A 58 -12.98 -0.70 3.57
C ARG A 58 -12.25 -0.34 4.85
N GLU A 59 -12.81 -0.68 5.99
CA GLU A 59 -12.26 -0.39 7.32
C GLU A 59 -11.84 -1.66 8.06
N ASP A 60 -12.51 -2.78 7.80
CA ASP A 60 -12.25 -4.06 8.47
C ASP A 60 -11.05 -4.81 7.84
N GLU A 61 -11.02 -4.89 6.52
CA GLU A 61 -9.92 -5.50 5.76
C GLU A 61 -9.07 -4.41 5.17
N THR A 62 -7.94 -4.12 5.78
CA THR A 62 -7.11 -2.96 5.43
C THR A 62 -5.86 -3.30 4.61
N SER A 63 -5.67 -4.54 4.22
CA SER A 63 -4.65 -4.87 3.23
C SER A 63 -5.09 -4.50 1.81
N ALA A 64 -4.14 -4.11 0.99
CA ALA A 64 -4.37 -3.79 -0.40
C ALA A 64 -3.22 -4.30 -1.28
N ALA A 65 -3.55 -4.64 -2.51
CA ALA A 65 -2.59 -4.92 -3.56
C ALA A 65 -3.02 -4.15 -4.82
N ASN A 66 -2.82 -4.71 -6.00
CA ASN A 66 -3.12 -4.01 -7.25
C ASN A 66 -4.52 -4.34 -7.82
N ASP A 67 -5.41 -4.85 -7.00
CA ASP A 67 -6.74 -5.32 -7.41
C ASP A 67 -7.83 -4.79 -6.48
N TRP A 68 -9.06 -4.73 -7.01
CA TRP A 68 -10.24 -4.24 -6.30
C TRP A 68 -10.86 -5.30 -5.40
N VAL A 69 -11.50 -4.86 -4.31
CA VAL A 69 -12.33 -5.70 -3.46
C VAL A 69 -13.68 -4.99 -3.25
N PRO A 70 -14.79 -5.53 -3.72
CA PRO A 70 -14.94 -6.70 -4.57
C PRO A 70 -14.36 -6.52 -5.97
N CYS A 71 -14.02 -7.63 -6.60
CA CYS A 71 -13.56 -7.63 -7.99
C CYS A 71 -14.58 -6.92 -8.88
N ARG A 72 -14.11 -6.00 -9.72
CA ARG A 72 -14.93 -5.29 -10.70
C ARG A 72 -14.68 -5.89 -12.08
N PRO A 73 -15.70 -6.51 -12.72
CA PRO A 73 -15.56 -7.07 -14.05
C PRO A 73 -14.97 -6.06 -15.04
N GLY A 74 -13.99 -6.48 -15.82
CA GLY A 74 -13.27 -5.64 -16.78
C GLY A 74 -12.16 -4.77 -16.14
N TRP A 75 -11.95 -4.90 -14.84
CA TRP A 75 -10.88 -4.21 -14.10
C TRP A 75 -9.80 -5.17 -13.62
N GLU A 76 -10.06 -6.48 -13.74
CA GLU A 76 -9.07 -7.52 -13.48
C GLU A 76 -7.83 -7.21 -14.31
N GLY A 77 -6.78 -6.80 -13.66
CA GLY A 77 -5.51 -6.61 -14.34
C GLY A 77 -5.28 -5.30 -15.08
N ARG A 78 -5.93 -4.21 -14.72
CA ARG A 78 -5.30 -2.89 -14.93
C ARG A 78 -4.02 -2.74 -14.09
N ILE A 79 -3.68 -3.77 -13.38
CA ILE A 79 -2.35 -4.05 -12.87
C ILE A 79 -1.44 -4.15 -14.07
N GLY A 80 -0.47 -3.27 -14.13
CA GLY A 80 0.48 -3.19 -15.24
C GLY A 80 0.91 -4.55 -15.75
N THR A 81 0.29 -4.91 -16.76
CA THR A 81 0.52 -5.89 -17.80
C THR A 81 1.43 -7.08 -17.51
N HIS A 82 1.00 -8.21 -18.04
CA HIS A 82 1.75 -9.41 -18.42
C HIS A 82 3.25 -9.23 -18.76
N ARG A 83 3.76 -8.06 -19.00
CA ARG A 83 5.19 -7.80 -19.26
C ARG A 83 6.08 -8.09 -18.08
N PHE A 84 5.55 -8.14 -16.87
CA PHE A 84 6.38 -8.17 -15.67
C PHE A 84 6.37 -9.51 -14.95
N LEU A 85 5.20 -10.04 -14.58
CA LEU A 85 5.11 -11.22 -13.73
C LEU A 85 4.12 -12.28 -14.23
N THR A 86 3.20 -11.90 -15.12
CA THR A 86 2.06 -12.75 -15.49
C THR A 86 1.81 -12.71 -16.98
N SER A 87 1.20 -13.78 -17.49
CA SER A 87 0.89 -13.96 -18.91
C SER A 87 -0.50 -13.42 -19.29
N SER A 88 -1.37 -13.22 -18.33
CA SER A 88 -2.74 -12.75 -18.54
C SER A 88 -3.22 -11.80 -17.43
N PHE A 89 -4.33 -11.12 -17.67
CA PHE A 89 -4.98 -10.31 -16.66
C PHE A 89 -5.55 -11.11 -15.49
N ALA A 90 -6.07 -12.33 -15.78
CA ALA A 90 -6.56 -13.21 -14.74
C ALA A 90 -5.44 -13.67 -13.80
N ASP A 91 -4.26 -13.99 -14.34
CA ASP A 91 -3.08 -14.33 -13.56
C ASP A 91 -2.61 -13.11 -12.71
N ALA A 92 -2.64 -11.92 -13.29
CA ALA A 92 -2.28 -10.70 -12.58
C ALA A 92 -3.21 -10.42 -11.40
N ALA A 93 -4.52 -10.61 -11.58
CA ALA A 93 -5.52 -10.47 -10.51
C ALA A 93 -5.34 -11.57 -9.45
N GLY A 94 -5.10 -12.81 -9.85
CA GLY A 94 -4.78 -13.93 -8.95
C GLY A 94 -3.54 -13.66 -8.10
N TYR A 95 -2.48 -13.18 -8.73
CA TYR A 95 -1.24 -12.83 -8.05
C TYR A 95 -1.40 -11.65 -7.08
N SER A 96 -2.19 -10.65 -7.46
CA SER A 96 -2.53 -9.52 -6.59
C SER A 96 -3.30 -9.99 -5.35
N ARG A 97 -4.29 -10.87 -5.55
CA ARG A 97 -5.08 -11.46 -4.47
C ARG A 97 -4.20 -12.25 -3.51
N ALA A 98 -3.32 -13.10 -4.02
CA ALA A 98 -2.40 -13.89 -3.20
C ALA A 98 -1.50 -13.02 -2.31
N ARG A 99 -1.01 -11.86 -2.83
CA ARG A 99 -0.26 -10.89 -2.02
C ARG A 99 -1.10 -10.29 -0.90
N ARG A 100 -2.33 -9.90 -1.19
CA ARG A 100 -3.25 -9.35 -0.21
C ARG A 100 -3.56 -10.37 0.89
N GLU A 101 -3.90 -11.61 0.52
CA GLU A 101 -4.16 -12.69 1.47
C GLU A 101 -2.93 -13.04 2.34
N THR A 102 -1.73 -12.88 1.82
CA THR A 102 -0.50 -13.04 2.60
C THR A 102 -0.38 -11.95 3.65
N LEU A 103 -0.66 -10.69 3.29
CA LEU A 103 -0.66 -9.58 4.24
C LEU A 103 -1.78 -9.70 5.28
N ASP A 104 -2.98 -10.17 4.90
CA ASP A 104 -4.10 -10.38 5.83
C ASP A 104 -3.81 -11.45 6.88
N ARG A 105 -3.03 -12.47 6.51
CA ARG A 105 -2.61 -13.54 7.43
C ARG A 105 -1.44 -13.13 8.33
N TRP A 106 -0.74 -12.08 7.98
CA TRP A 106 0.37 -11.61 8.79
C TRP A 106 -0.16 -10.92 10.05
N ASN A 107 0.21 -11.43 11.21
CA ASN A 107 -0.22 -10.94 12.53
C ASN A 107 0.92 -10.34 13.36
N GLY A 108 2.05 -10.06 12.72
CA GLY A 108 3.19 -9.47 13.38
C GLY A 108 2.90 -8.06 13.89
N ALA A 109 3.53 -7.69 15.01
CA ALA A 109 3.43 -6.34 15.52
C ALA A 109 4.08 -5.34 14.54
N CYS A 110 3.47 -4.17 14.39
CA CYS A 110 4.04 -3.07 13.60
C CYS A 110 5.45 -2.66 14.05
N ALA A 111 5.78 -2.95 15.30
CA ALA A 111 7.10 -2.75 15.89
C ALA A 111 8.11 -3.86 15.53
N ALA A 112 7.70 -4.95 14.84
CA ALA A 112 8.64 -5.98 14.42
C ALA A 112 9.67 -5.38 13.47
N ALA A 113 10.92 -5.40 13.92
CA ALA A 113 12.01 -4.66 13.27
C ALA A 113 12.55 -5.32 12.00
N ASN A 114 12.01 -6.46 11.59
CA ASN A 114 12.68 -7.38 10.68
C ASN A 114 11.99 -7.61 9.33
N PHE A 115 10.91 -6.90 9.02
CA PHE A 115 10.19 -7.02 7.74
C PHE A 115 9.80 -8.46 7.35
N ASP A 116 9.44 -9.32 8.33
CA ASP A 116 9.07 -10.74 8.12
C ASP A 116 7.89 -10.93 7.16
N TRP A 117 7.08 -9.89 6.96
CA TRP A 117 5.98 -9.89 6.01
C TRP A 117 6.42 -9.77 4.54
N VAL A 118 7.69 -9.42 4.29
CA VAL A 118 8.25 -9.31 2.95
C VAL A 118 8.71 -10.68 2.46
N GLN A 119 7.74 -11.55 2.21
CA GLN A 119 7.91 -12.91 1.68
C GLN A 119 7.13 -13.07 0.38
N GLU A 120 7.44 -14.11 -0.39
CA GLU A 120 6.61 -14.41 -1.57
C GLU A 120 5.15 -14.67 -1.19
N PRO A 121 4.20 -14.16 -1.93
CA PRO A 121 4.31 -13.40 -3.18
C PRO A 121 4.41 -11.87 -2.99
N VAL A 122 4.46 -11.35 -1.77
CA VAL A 122 4.68 -9.91 -1.51
C VAL A 122 6.06 -9.50 -2.01
N LEU A 123 7.09 -10.24 -1.62
CA LEU A 123 8.41 -10.15 -2.26
C LEU A 123 8.31 -10.69 -3.68
N ASN A 124 8.73 -9.89 -4.64
CA ASN A 124 8.70 -10.25 -6.06
C ASN A 124 9.91 -9.62 -6.79
N PRO A 125 10.21 -10.01 -8.04
CA PRO A 125 11.39 -9.53 -8.77
C PRO A 125 11.51 -8.00 -8.93
N TYR A 126 10.43 -7.26 -8.64
CA TYR A 126 10.38 -5.79 -8.75
C TYR A 126 10.39 -5.09 -7.38
N THR A 127 10.42 -5.81 -6.30
CA THR A 127 10.56 -5.23 -4.96
C THR A 127 11.89 -4.46 -4.88
N ARG A 128 11.83 -3.20 -4.51
CA ARG A 128 13.00 -2.31 -4.36
C ARG A 128 13.07 -1.68 -2.99
N LEU A 129 11.94 -1.60 -2.30
CA LEU A 129 11.85 -0.95 -1.01
C LEU A 129 10.74 -1.64 -0.19
N ALA A 130 11.03 -1.92 1.05
CA ALA A 130 10.02 -2.21 2.07
C ALA A 130 9.96 -1.05 3.06
N VAL A 131 8.76 -0.69 3.46
CA VAL A 131 8.51 0.41 4.39
C VAL A 131 7.53 -0.05 5.46
N ALA A 132 7.86 0.17 6.71
CA ALA A 132 6.97 0.01 7.85
C ALA A 132 6.78 1.37 8.54
N MET A 133 5.52 1.77 8.75
CA MET A 133 5.17 3.02 9.39
C MET A 133 4.28 2.78 10.60
N CYS A 134 4.58 3.46 11.69
CA CYS A 134 3.73 3.52 12.88
C CYS A 134 3.45 4.98 13.22
N PRO A 135 2.36 5.58 12.68
CA PRO A 135 2.05 6.98 12.93
C PRO A 135 1.89 7.31 14.41
N ALA A 136 1.28 6.41 15.18
CA ALA A 136 1.10 6.60 16.64
C ALA A 136 2.42 6.71 17.41
N ALA A 137 3.48 6.05 16.93
CA ALA A 137 4.81 6.13 17.53
C ALA A 137 5.72 7.15 16.82
N GLY A 138 5.25 7.75 15.72
CA GLY A 138 6.08 8.62 14.88
C GLY A 138 7.26 7.91 14.23
N ILE A 139 7.15 6.61 13.96
CA ILE A 139 8.25 5.78 13.45
C ILE A 139 8.00 5.41 11.98
N LEU A 140 9.04 5.57 11.19
CA LEU A 140 9.14 5.03 9.83
C LEU A 140 10.43 4.23 9.70
N ARG A 141 10.32 3.00 9.17
CA ARG A 141 11.44 2.11 8.89
C ARG A 141 11.47 1.73 7.43
N THR A 142 12.67 1.63 6.87
CA THR A 142 12.85 1.26 5.47
C THR A 142 14.02 0.30 5.28
N VAL A 143 13.90 -0.60 4.30
CA VAL A 143 14.97 -1.47 3.82
C VAL A 143 14.93 -1.48 2.30
N GLY A 144 16.08 -1.24 1.67
CA GLY A 144 16.25 -1.34 0.22
C GLY A 144 16.53 -2.77 -0.22
N TYR A 145 16.02 -3.14 -1.38
CA TYR A 145 16.16 -4.46 -2.00
C TYR A 145 16.73 -4.35 -3.41
N ASP A 146 17.60 -5.29 -3.78
CA ASP A 146 18.05 -5.46 -5.16
C ASP A 146 18.27 -6.94 -5.49
N ARG A 147 18.23 -7.27 -6.78
CA ARG A 147 18.30 -8.66 -7.24
C ARG A 147 19.68 -9.28 -7.22
N ASN A 148 20.74 -8.48 -7.30
CA ASN A 148 22.15 -8.95 -7.34
C ASN A 148 22.37 -10.18 -8.24
N GLY A 149 21.62 -10.29 -9.36
CA GLY A 149 21.67 -11.42 -10.28
C GLY A 149 20.78 -12.61 -9.90
N GLY A 150 20.14 -12.60 -8.74
CA GLY A 150 19.22 -13.65 -8.29
C GLY A 150 17.81 -13.57 -8.89
N PRO A 151 16.98 -14.60 -8.72
CA PRO A 151 15.58 -14.61 -9.17
C PRO A 151 14.71 -13.62 -8.36
N LEU A 152 14.98 -13.47 -7.08
CA LEU A 152 14.30 -12.55 -6.18
C LEU A 152 15.28 -11.54 -5.59
N PRO A 153 14.78 -10.33 -5.22
CA PRO A 153 15.58 -9.34 -4.52
C PRO A 153 15.91 -9.76 -3.10
N GLU A 154 17.07 -9.33 -2.64
CA GLU A 154 17.55 -9.48 -1.26
C GLU A 154 17.76 -8.10 -0.63
N PRO A 155 17.72 -7.97 0.71
CA PRO A 155 18.07 -6.73 1.38
C PRO A 155 19.51 -6.32 1.04
N VAL A 156 19.67 -5.09 0.53
CA VAL A 156 20.99 -4.53 0.14
C VAL A 156 21.38 -3.31 0.97
N THR A 157 20.47 -2.81 1.80
CA THR A 157 20.78 -1.75 2.75
C THR A 157 20.56 -2.23 4.18
N ALA A 158 21.26 -1.63 5.14
CA ALA A 158 20.83 -1.69 6.52
C ALA A 158 19.42 -1.08 6.65
N MET A 159 18.69 -1.49 7.68
CA MET A 159 17.43 -0.85 8.03
C MET A 159 17.69 0.60 8.44
N CYS A 160 17.01 1.52 7.81
CA CYS A 160 16.98 2.93 8.21
C CYS A 160 15.73 3.17 9.04
N GLU A 161 15.88 3.78 10.19
CA GLU A 161 14.76 4.22 11.03
C GLU A 161 14.75 5.73 11.16
N ILE A 162 13.59 6.33 10.95
CA ILE A 162 13.32 7.74 11.21
C ILE A 162 12.27 7.79 12.30
N ALA A 163 12.62 8.43 13.42
CA ALA A 163 11.70 8.72 14.51
C ALA A 163 11.36 10.21 14.51
N LEU A 164 10.08 10.54 14.46
CA LEU A 164 9.60 11.90 14.62
C LEU A 164 9.44 12.19 16.11
N THR A 165 10.11 13.21 16.59
CA THR A 165 9.84 13.71 17.94
C THR A 165 8.44 14.33 17.96
N PRO A 166 7.55 13.94 18.89
CA PRO A 166 6.26 14.60 19.01
C PRO A 166 6.50 16.10 19.19
N ALA A 167 5.75 16.93 18.46
CA ALA A 167 5.73 18.36 18.72
C ALA A 167 5.25 18.58 20.17
N SER A 168 6.08 19.25 20.97
CA SER A 168 5.78 19.62 22.35
C SER A 168 4.65 20.61 22.43
#